data_fec8f591541cfa5e35aeed8bd09cbfce
#
_entry.id   fec8f591541cfa5e35aeed8bd09cbfce
#
_cell.length_a   1.000
_cell.length_b   1.000
_cell.length_c   1.000
_cell.angle_alpha   90.00
_cell.angle_beta   90.00
_cell.angle_gamma   90.00
#
_symmetry.space_group_name_H-M   'P 1'
#
loop_
_entity.id
_entity.type
_entity.pdbx_description
1 polymer ?
#
loop_
_entity_poly.entity_id
_entity_poly.type
_entity_poly.pdbx_seq_one_letter_code
_entity_poly.pdbx_strand_id
1 'polypeptide(L)'
;MQSQPNILIYKYSDNPDKFYPLILKFMVQAYDEGSEGITPHNYDPEDPNIETWLCFLDDKLISISAVEASHYTNDPHIAARVCRYHILKDYRFTHCGLRMADHQIQWAREKGFEILYITHDVNNRAINALYQRKKKMVVPTFEEFTKTEWYQNLQLEPNLLFQVGNCIQHVYTIRLNNRHFAWEPKSDYIKRI
;
A
#
# COMPACT_ATOMS: atom_id res chain seq x y z
N MET A 1 0.90 4.39 -33.48
CA MET A 1 1.25 3.68 -32.25
C MET A 1 1.21 4.72 -31.12
N GLN A 2 0.25 4.65 -30.23
CA GLN A 2 0.28 5.51 -29.03
C GLN A 2 1.43 5.00 -28.17
N SER A 3 2.40 5.87 -27.84
CA SER A 3 3.46 5.56 -26.89
C SER A 3 2.81 5.15 -25.57
N GLN A 4 3.23 4.05 -24.98
CA GLN A 4 2.78 3.72 -23.63
C GLN A 4 3.13 4.88 -22.71
N PRO A 5 2.22 5.26 -21.82
CA PRO A 5 2.46 6.36 -20.88
C PRO A 5 3.70 6.04 -20.03
N ASN A 6 4.56 7.02 -19.86
CA ASN A 6 5.79 6.86 -19.11
C ASN A 6 5.50 6.94 -17.61
N ILE A 7 5.46 5.79 -16.94
CA ILE A 7 5.27 5.67 -15.49
C ILE A 7 6.64 5.57 -14.83
N LEU A 8 6.95 6.54 -13.99
CA LEU A 8 8.17 6.61 -13.19
C LEU A 8 7.83 6.48 -11.71
N ILE A 9 8.63 5.71 -10.97
CA ILE A 9 8.48 5.53 -9.53
C ILE A 9 9.77 5.97 -8.85
N TYR A 10 9.63 6.82 -7.82
CA TYR A 10 10.72 7.31 -7.01
C TYR A 10 10.45 7.02 -5.55
N LYS A 11 11.51 6.82 -4.78
CA LYS A 11 11.46 6.85 -3.32
C LYS A 11 11.49 8.30 -2.84
N TYR A 12 10.75 8.59 -1.78
CA TYR A 12 10.80 9.91 -1.16
C TYR A 12 12.21 10.22 -0.65
N SER A 13 12.87 9.24 -0.06
CA SER A 13 14.23 9.34 0.46
C SER A 13 15.30 9.67 -0.60
N ASP A 14 15.02 9.44 -1.89
CA ASP A 14 15.97 9.76 -2.96
C ASP A 14 16.20 11.28 -3.13
N ASN A 15 15.17 12.11 -2.89
CA ASN A 15 15.26 13.57 -2.97
C ASN A 15 14.11 14.26 -2.22
N PRO A 16 14.18 14.33 -0.88
CA PRO A 16 13.10 14.87 -0.04
C PRO A 16 12.74 16.32 -0.38
N ASP A 17 13.74 17.16 -0.60
CA ASP A 17 13.52 18.58 -0.90
C ASP A 17 12.70 18.80 -2.18
N LYS A 18 12.95 17.97 -3.20
CA LYS A 18 12.21 18.01 -4.46
C LYS A 18 10.79 17.48 -4.28
N PHE A 19 10.64 16.39 -3.54
CA PHE A 19 9.39 15.63 -3.49
C PHE A 19 8.40 16.17 -2.45
N TYR A 20 8.87 16.75 -1.36
CA TYR A 20 8.00 17.25 -0.30
C TYR A 20 6.95 18.27 -0.79
N PRO A 21 7.31 19.32 -1.56
CA PRO A 21 6.31 20.25 -2.10
C PRO A 21 5.30 19.59 -3.05
N LEU A 22 5.71 18.55 -3.77
CA LEU A 22 4.80 17.80 -4.66
C LEU A 22 3.83 16.94 -3.87
N ILE A 23 4.29 16.33 -2.78
CA ILE A 23 3.44 15.59 -1.85
C ILE A 23 2.38 16.49 -1.24
N LEU A 24 2.76 17.69 -0.76
CA LEU A 24 1.80 18.64 -0.20
C LEU A 24 0.69 19.02 -1.21
N LYS A 25 1.08 19.28 -2.45
CA LYS A 25 0.13 19.53 -3.54
C LYS A 25 -0.80 18.34 -3.79
N PHE A 26 -0.22 17.14 -3.85
CA PHE A 26 -0.96 15.90 -4.05
C PHE A 26 -1.97 15.65 -2.92
N MET A 27 -1.59 15.96 -1.68
CA MET A 27 -2.45 15.78 -0.50
C MET A 27 -3.70 16.64 -0.55
N VAL A 28 -3.58 17.88 -1.00
CA VAL A 28 -4.74 18.76 -1.18
C VAL A 28 -5.71 18.13 -2.17
N GLN A 29 -5.21 17.66 -3.32
CA GLN A 29 -6.04 17.02 -4.32
C GLN A 29 -6.64 15.70 -3.82
N ALA A 30 -5.86 14.89 -3.11
CA ALA A 30 -6.33 13.63 -2.54
C ALA A 30 -7.41 13.85 -1.46
N TYR A 31 -7.29 14.91 -0.66
CA TYR A 31 -8.29 15.31 0.33
C TYR A 31 -9.61 15.70 -0.35
N ASP A 32 -9.55 16.49 -1.42
CA ASP A 32 -10.73 16.87 -2.22
C ASP A 32 -11.43 15.65 -2.84
N GLU A 33 -10.69 14.56 -3.05
CA GLU A 33 -11.23 13.27 -3.50
C GLU A 33 -11.74 12.36 -2.37
N GLY A 34 -11.74 12.85 -1.13
CA GLY A 34 -12.22 12.13 0.06
C GLY A 34 -11.19 11.22 0.72
N SER A 35 -9.90 11.46 0.50
CA SER A 35 -8.82 10.72 1.17
C SER A 35 -8.35 11.43 2.44
N GLU A 36 -8.96 11.09 3.57
CA GLU A 36 -8.64 11.69 4.87
C GLU A 36 -7.36 11.13 5.52
N GLY A 37 -6.86 9.98 5.03
CA GLY A 37 -5.74 9.25 5.66
C GLY A 37 -4.35 9.72 5.27
N ILE A 38 -4.23 10.69 4.36
CA ILE A 38 -2.94 11.20 3.89
C ILE A 38 -2.66 12.53 4.58
N THR A 39 -1.81 12.50 5.60
CA THR A 39 -1.47 13.70 6.39
C THR A 39 -0.01 14.08 6.22
N PRO A 40 0.33 15.39 6.25
CA PRO A 40 1.72 15.86 6.06
C PRO A 40 2.68 15.42 7.16
N HIS A 41 2.17 15.12 8.34
CA HIS A 41 2.99 14.91 9.55
C HIS A 41 3.83 13.63 9.57
N ASN A 42 3.76 12.82 8.54
CA ASN A 42 4.34 11.48 8.54
C ASN A 42 5.39 11.26 7.45
N TYR A 43 5.98 12.33 6.92
CA TYR A 43 7.04 12.26 5.91
C TYR A 43 8.35 12.70 6.53
N ASP A 44 8.95 11.81 7.32
CA ASP A 44 10.32 11.95 7.81
C ASP A 44 11.24 11.13 6.88
N PRO A 45 12.09 11.80 6.08
CA PRO A 45 12.99 11.09 5.19
C PRO A 45 14.13 10.39 5.92
N GLU A 46 14.35 10.71 7.20
CA GLU A 46 15.41 10.13 8.02
C GLU A 46 14.93 8.94 8.85
N ASP A 47 13.61 8.67 8.90
CA ASP A 47 13.08 7.50 9.59
C ASP A 47 13.38 6.22 8.80
N PRO A 48 14.30 5.36 9.27
CA PRO A 48 14.67 4.13 8.55
C PRO A 48 13.54 3.08 8.52
N ASN A 49 12.49 3.28 9.31
CA ASN A 49 11.37 2.35 9.46
C ASN A 49 10.21 2.64 8.51
N ILE A 50 10.33 3.69 7.71
CA ILE A 50 9.31 4.05 6.73
C ILE A 50 9.96 4.40 5.40
N GLU A 51 9.31 4.02 4.29
CA GLU A 51 9.64 4.50 2.97
C GLU A 51 8.35 4.86 2.23
N THR A 52 8.42 5.93 1.46
CA THR A 52 7.30 6.41 0.64
C THR A 52 7.68 6.39 -0.83
N TRP A 53 6.81 5.80 -1.65
CA TRP A 53 6.94 5.79 -3.10
C TRP A 53 5.99 6.79 -3.72
N LEU A 54 6.53 7.48 -4.73
CA LEU A 54 5.81 8.45 -5.55
C LEU A 54 5.74 7.92 -6.98
N CYS A 55 4.55 7.84 -7.51
CA CYS A 55 4.32 7.41 -8.89
C CYS A 55 3.95 8.60 -9.76
N PHE A 56 4.72 8.82 -10.80
CA PHE A 56 4.51 9.87 -11.79
C PHE A 56 4.04 9.25 -13.10
N LEU A 57 3.09 9.91 -13.72
CA LEU A 57 2.73 9.72 -15.12
C LEU A 57 3.19 10.96 -15.87
N ASP A 58 4.13 10.79 -16.77
CA ASP A 58 4.93 11.88 -17.32
C ASP A 58 5.54 12.69 -16.15
N ASP A 59 5.24 13.98 -16.04
CA ASP A 59 5.77 14.82 -14.95
C ASP A 59 4.77 15.06 -13.80
N LYS A 60 3.59 14.40 -13.84
CA LYS A 60 2.54 14.59 -12.84
C LYS A 60 2.60 13.49 -11.78
N LEU A 61 2.70 13.87 -10.52
CA LEU A 61 2.50 12.96 -9.38
C LEU A 61 1.04 12.51 -9.33
N ILE A 62 0.79 11.22 -9.54
CA ILE A 62 -0.56 10.63 -9.65
C ILE A 62 -0.90 9.66 -8.53
N SER A 63 0.10 9.18 -7.81
CA SER A 63 -0.10 8.28 -6.69
C SER A 63 1.03 8.35 -5.69
N ILE A 64 0.69 8.14 -4.44
CA ILE A 64 1.66 7.90 -3.35
C ILE A 64 1.26 6.66 -2.56
N SER A 65 2.24 6.01 -1.97
CA SER A 65 2.05 4.92 -1.02
C SER A 65 3.28 4.78 -0.14
N ALA A 66 3.09 4.41 1.10
CA ALA A 66 4.19 4.16 2.02
C ALA A 66 4.15 2.74 2.60
N VAL A 67 5.30 2.28 3.05
CA VAL A 67 5.43 1.08 3.89
C VAL A 67 6.17 1.48 5.16
N GLU A 68 5.66 1.06 6.28
CA GLU A 68 6.22 1.33 7.60
C GLU A 68 6.41 0.03 8.39
N ALA A 69 7.43 -0.01 9.25
CA ALA A 69 7.54 -1.06 10.25
C ALA A 69 6.30 -1.06 11.14
N SER A 70 5.70 -2.23 11.35
CA SER A 70 4.43 -2.29 12.05
C SER A 70 4.61 -2.24 13.57
N HIS A 71 4.18 -1.15 14.17
CA HIS A 71 4.09 -1.02 15.63
C HIS A 71 2.84 -1.69 16.23
N TYR A 72 2.00 -2.28 15.39
CA TYR A 72 0.79 -3.01 15.80
C TYR A 72 1.03 -4.50 16.07
N THR A 73 2.27 -4.97 15.94
CA THR A 73 2.66 -6.34 16.22
C THR A 73 3.57 -6.41 17.45
N ASN A 74 3.70 -7.59 18.07
CA ASN A 74 4.58 -7.78 19.22
C ASN A 74 6.06 -7.59 18.87
N ASP A 75 6.42 -7.90 17.63
CA ASP A 75 7.75 -7.67 17.10
C ASP A 75 7.66 -6.75 15.87
N PRO A 76 8.05 -5.47 16.00
CA PRO A 76 7.99 -4.51 14.90
C PRO A 76 8.95 -4.85 13.75
N HIS A 77 9.92 -5.76 13.96
CA HIS A 77 10.84 -6.20 12.91
C HIS A 77 10.28 -7.33 12.04
N ILE A 78 9.15 -7.90 12.42
CA ILE A 78 8.56 -9.03 11.70
C ILE A 78 7.62 -8.57 10.61
N ALA A 79 6.82 -7.55 10.86
CA ALA A 79 5.79 -7.12 9.93
C ALA A 79 5.95 -5.66 9.50
N ALA A 80 5.77 -5.44 8.20
CA ALA A 80 5.63 -4.10 7.63
C ALA A 80 4.19 -3.89 7.16
N ARG A 81 3.71 -2.65 7.23
CA ARG A 81 2.37 -2.24 6.83
C ARG A 81 2.42 -1.33 5.61
N VAL A 82 1.64 -1.65 4.58
CA VAL A 82 1.35 -0.68 3.52
C VAL A 82 0.34 0.32 4.05
N CYS A 83 0.67 1.58 3.95
CA CYS A 83 -0.14 2.68 4.44
C CYS A 83 -0.13 3.86 3.47
N ARG A 84 -0.97 4.86 3.72
CA ARG A 84 -1.02 6.12 2.96
C ARG A 84 -1.16 5.92 1.46
N TYR A 85 -1.86 4.86 1.05
CA TYR A 85 -2.03 4.52 -0.35
C TYR A 85 -3.17 5.32 -0.96
N HIS A 86 -2.84 6.16 -1.94
CA HIS A 86 -3.83 6.87 -2.73
C HIS A 86 -3.40 6.98 -4.19
N ILE A 87 -4.35 6.74 -5.08
CA ILE A 87 -4.24 7.03 -6.51
C ILE A 87 -5.31 8.06 -6.83
N LEU A 88 -4.92 9.17 -7.47
CA LEU A 88 -5.87 10.18 -7.93
C LEU A 88 -6.92 9.55 -8.82
N LYS A 89 -8.18 9.96 -8.66
CA LYS A 89 -9.38 9.34 -9.22
C LYS A 89 -9.28 9.06 -10.71
N ASP A 90 -8.75 10.01 -11.48
CA ASP A 90 -8.63 9.89 -12.93
C ASP A 90 -7.56 8.88 -13.38
N TYR A 91 -6.72 8.42 -12.44
CA TYR A 91 -5.58 7.52 -12.71
C TYR A 91 -5.72 6.14 -12.04
N ARG A 92 -6.87 5.83 -11.45
CA ARG A 92 -7.09 4.58 -10.68
C ARG A 92 -6.98 3.29 -11.51
N PHE A 93 -7.05 3.40 -12.82
CA PHE A 93 -6.94 2.26 -13.74
C PHE A 93 -5.62 2.24 -14.50
N THR A 94 -4.62 2.97 -14.02
CA THR A 94 -3.26 2.90 -14.52
C THR A 94 -2.47 1.79 -13.84
N HIS A 95 -1.33 1.41 -14.41
CA HIS A 95 -0.44 0.38 -13.82
C HIS A 95 0.34 0.87 -12.60
N CYS A 96 0.19 2.14 -12.18
CA CYS A 96 1.02 2.73 -11.15
C CYS A 96 0.94 1.99 -9.82
N GLY A 97 -0.27 1.58 -9.41
CA GLY A 97 -0.46 0.85 -8.15
C GLY A 97 0.27 -0.48 -8.10
N LEU A 98 0.31 -1.18 -9.23
CA LEU A 98 0.97 -2.48 -9.34
C LEU A 98 2.48 -2.35 -9.26
N ARG A 99 3.03 -1.36 -9.98
CA ARG A 99 4.47 -1.11 -9.97
C ARG A 99 4.96 -0.67 -8.60
N MET A 100 4.19 0.16 -7.89
CA MET A 100 4.53 0.51 -6.51
C MET A 100 4.52 -0.70 -5.57
N ALA A 101 3.56 -1.61 -5.76
CA ALA A 101 3.47 -2.82 -4.93
C ALA A 101 4.72 -3.69 -5.04
N ASP A 102 5.29 -3.86 -6.23
CA ASP A 102 6.52 -4.63 -6.41
C ASP A 102 7.71 -3.98 -5.68
N HIS A 103 7.84 -2.65 -5.75
CA HIS A 103 8.86 -1.92 -4.99
C HIS A 103 8.69 -2.07 -3.47
N GLN A 104 7.44 -2.07 -2.99
CA GLN A 104 7.12 -2.23 -1.58
C GLN A 104 7.48 -3.63 -1.06
N ILE A 105 7.16 -4.65 -1.84
CA ILE A 105 7.54 -6.05 -1.50
C ILE A 105 9.05 -6.19 -1.44
N GLN A 106 9.76 -5.65 -2.43
CA GLN A 106 11.21 -5.72 -2.47
C GLN A 106 11.84 -5.00 -1.28
N TRP A 107 11.41 -3.78 -0.98
CA TRP A 107 11.91 -3.03 0.18
C TRP A 107 11.68 -3.78 1.49
N ALA A 108 10.48 -4.33 1.68
CA ALA A 108 10.17 -5.07 2.89
C ALA A 108 11.07 -6.32 3.05
N ARG A 109 11.40 -7.00 1.95
CA ARG A 109 12.37 -8.12 1.96
C ARG A 109 13.79 -7.65 2.29
N GLU A 110 14.24 -6.57 1.66
CA GLU A 110 15.57 -5.98 1.90
C GLU A 110 15.76 -5.54 3.34
N LYS A 111 14.69 -5.06 3.98
CA LYS A 111 14.66 -4.71 5.41
C LYS A 111 14.53 -5.92 6.34
N GLY A 112 14.33 -7.12 5.80
CA GLY A 112 14.24 -8.37 6.57
C GLY A 112 12.87 -8.65 7.18
N PHE A 113 11.82 -7.95 6.77
CA PHE A 113 10.46 -8.26 7.23
C PHE A 113 10.01 -9.63 6.72
N GLU A 114 9.24 -10.32 7.53
CA GLU A 114 8.68 -11.63 7.18
C GLU A 114 7.27 -11.53 6.59
N ILE A 115 6.56 -10.46 6.94
CA ILE A 115 5.19 -10.20 6.52
C ILE A 115 5.07 -8.76 6.04
N LEU A 116 4.43 -8.59 4.89
CA LEU A 116 3.89 -7.31 4.44
C LEU A 116 2.36 -7.41 4.49
N TYR A 117 1.70 -6.44 5.14
CA TYR A 117 0.25 -6.45 5.19
C TYR A 117 -0.37 -5.12 4.77
N ILE A 118 -1.62 -5.20 4.32
CA ILE A 118 -2.46 -4.06 3.97
C ILE A 118 -3.84 -4.25 4.57
N THR A 119 -4.51 -3.15 4.86
CA THR A 119 -5.86 -3.15 5.40
C THR A 119 -6.83 -2.43 4.48
N HIS A 120 -8.04 -2.95 4.34
CA HIS A 120 -9.11 -2.34 3.56
C HIS A 120 -10.43 -2.37 4.32
N ASP A 121 -11.18 -1.28 4.22
CA ASP A 121 -12.52 -1.19 4.79
C ASP A 121 -13.39 -2.38 4.36
N VAL A 122 -14.06 -3.01 5.31
CA VAL A 122 -14.94 -4.16 5.06
C VAL A 122 -16.07 -3.82 4.09
N ASN A 123 -16.44 -2.55 3.99
CA ASN A 123 -17.47 -2.06 3.07
C ASN A 123 -16.95 -1.76 1.66
N ASN A 124 -15.63 -1.78 1.45
CA ASN A 124 -15.04 -1.59 0.11
C ASN A 124 -15.21 -2.84 -0.74
N ARG A 125 -16.43 -3.03 -1.28
CA ARG A 125 -16.82 -4.22 -2.04
C ARG A 125 -15.93 -4.47 -3.25
N ALA A 126 -15.48 -3.42 -3.93
CA ALA A 126 -14.65 -3.56 -5.13
C ALA A 126 -13.28 -4.14 -4.80
N ILE A 127 -12.60 -3.58 -3.80
CA ILE A 127 -11.28 -4.05 -3.36
C ILE A 127 -11.39 -5.44 -2.72
N ASN A 128 -12.38 -5.65 -1.86
CA ASN A 128 -12.58 -6.95 -1.24
C ASN A 128 -12.87 -8.04 -2.27
N ALA A 129 -13.68 -7.77 -3.31
CA ALA A 129 -13.95 -8.72 -4.37
C ALA A 129 -12.69 -9.03 -5.21
N LEU A 130 -11.85 -8.03 -5.45
CA LEU A 130 -10.57 -8.20 -6.15
C LEU A 130 -9.64 -9.11 -5.36
N TYR A 131 -9.38 -8.80 -4.10
CA TYR A 131 -8.45 -9.55 -3.26
C TYR A 131 -8.97 -10.94 -2.89
N GLN A 132 -10.28 -11.09 -2.72
CA GLN A 132 -10.90 -12.40 -2.51
C GLN A 132 -11.04 -13.21 -3.81
N ARG A 133 -10.60 -12.67 -4.94
CA ARG A 133 -10.66 -13.33 -6.28
C ARG A 133 -12.08 -13.72 -6.70
N LYS A 134 -13.12 -13.09 -6.11
CA LYS A 134 -14.52 -13.41 -6.37
C LYS A 134 -15.06 -12.80 -7.66
N LYS A 135 -14.40 -11.76 -8.19
CA LYS A 135 -14.86 -11.04 -9.37
C LYS A 135 -13.67 -10.61 -10.23
N LYS A 136 -13.69 -10.98 -11.50
CA LYS A 136 -12.82 -10.37 -12.50
C LYS A 136 -13.25 -8.91 -12.67
N MET A 137 -12.41 -7.97 -12.27
CA MET A 137 -12.62 -6.58 -12.66
C MET A 137 -12.30 -6.46 -14.15
N VAL A 138 -13.24 -5.95 -14.92
CA VAL A 138 -13.02 -5.65 -16.34
C VAL A 138 -12.25 -4.33 -16.41
N VAL A 139 -10.96 -4.40 -16.12
CA VAL A 139 -10.01 -3.31 -16.34
C VAL A 139 -8.95 -3.80 -17.31
N PRO A 140 -8.48 -2.98 -18.24
CA PRO A 140 -7.47 -3.39 -19.23
C PRO A 140 -6.20 -3.98 -18.63
N THR A 141 -5.92 -3.67 -17.37
CA THR A 141 -4.73 -4.05 -16.62
C THR A 141 -4.93 -5.28 -15.72
N PHE A 142 -6.14 -5.85 -15.68
CA PHE A 142 -6.44 -6.94 -14.75
C PHE A 142 -5.57 -8.17 -15.00
N GLU A 143 -5.32 -8.51 -16.26
CA GLU A 143 -4.52 -9.67 -16.61
C GLU A 143 -3.05 -9.52 -16.20
N GLU A 144 -2.50 -8.31 -16.28
CA GLU A 144 -1.15 -8.00 -15.78
C GLU A 144 -1.13 -8.00 -14.25
N PHE A 145 -2.17 -7.46 -13.62
CA PHE A 145 -2.32 -7.48 -12.17
C PHE A 145 -2.28 -8.90 -11.62
N THR A 146 -3.01 -9.82 -12.23
CA THR A 146 -3.04 -11.21 -11.76
C THR A 146 -1.69 -11.93 -11.85
N LYS A 147 -0.75 -11.40 -12.63
CA LYS A 147 0.62 -11.94 -12.76
C LYS A 147 1.59 -11.38 -11.73
N THR A 148 1.22 -10.32 -11.02
CA THR A 148 2.09 -9.72 -10.01
C THR A 148 2.25 -10.62 -8.79
N GLU A 149 3.40 -10.56 -8.16
CA GLU A 149 3.66 -11.25 -6.92
C GLU A 149 2.66 -10.84 -5.83
N TRP A 150 2.32 -9.57 -5.80
CA TRP A 150 1.31 -9.03 -4.92
C TRP A 150 -0.01 -9.83 -4.98
N TYR A 151 -0.60 -9.94 -6.18
CA TYR A 151 -1.89 -10.63 -6.32
C TYR A 151 -1.80 -12.14 -6.08
N GLN A 152 -0.69 -12.76 -6.49
CA GLN A 152 -0.50 -14.20 -6.36
C GLN A 152 -0.37 -14.63 -4.91
N ASN A 153 0.30 -13.84 -4.08
CA ASN A 153 0.69 -14.19 -2.72
C ASN A 153 -0.15 -13.48 -1.65
N LEU A 154 -1.00 -12.52 -2.03
CA LEU A 154 -1.87 -11.83 -1.09
C LEU A 154 -2.96 -12.77 -0.56
N GLN A 155 -3.05 -12.88 0.75
CA GLN A 155 -4.00 -13.71 1.45
C GLN A 155 -4.83 -12.90 2.44
N LEU A 156 -6.14 -13.15 2.47
CA LEU A 156 -7.00 -12.64 3.52
C LEU A 156 -6.69 -13.39 4.82
N GLU A 157 -6.51 -12.65 5.90
CA GLU A 157 -6.42 -13.20 7.25
C GLU A 157 -7.85 -13.25 7.85
N PRO A 158 -8.52 -14.40 7.78
CA PRO A 158 -9.96 -14.47 8.07
C PRO A 158 -10.30 -14.23 9.55
N ASN A 159 -9.32 -14.43 10.43
CA ASN A 159 -9.49 -14.30 11.87
C ASN A 159 -8.94 -12.98 12.43
N LEU A 160 -8.55 -12.05 11.57
CA LEU A 160 -8.00 -10.76 11.97
C LEU A 160 -8.84 -9.62 11.41
N LEU A 161 -9.13 -8.65 12.26
CA LEU A 161 -9.69 -7.36 11.89
C LEU A 161 -8.80 -6.24 12.41
N PHE A 162 -8.61 -5.22 11.57
CA PHE A 162 -7.99 -3.97 11.97
C PHE A 162 -9.10 -2.96 12.24
N GLN A 163 -9.10 -2.33 13.42
CA GLN A 163 -10.14 -1.39 13.81
C GLN A 163 -9.51 -0.08 14.29
N VAL A 164 -9.95 1.01 13.67
CA VAL A 164 -9.62 2.38 14.12
C VAL A 164 -10.93 3.15 14.27
N GLY A 165 -11.27 3.51 15.52
CA GLY A 165 -12.56 4.10 15.83
C GLY A 165 -13.71 3.18 15.38
N ASN A 166 -14.59 3.71 14.54
CA ASN A 166 -15.71 2.95 13.95
C ASN A 166 -15.38 2.27 12.62
N CYS A 167 -14.16 2.46 12.10
CA CYS A 167 -13.74 1.86 10.84
C CYS A 167 -13.20 0.45 11.11
N ILE A 168 -13.85 -0.55 10.51
CA ILE A 168 -13.44 -1.96 10.56
C ILE A 168 -12.87 -2.33 9.20
N GLN A 169 -11.69 -2.93 9.19
CA GLN A 169 -10.95 -3.27 8.00
C GLN A 169 -10.54 -4.73 7.98
N HIS A 170 -10.65 -5.37 6.82
CA HIS A 170 -10.01 -6.67 6.58
C HIS A 170 -8.49 -6.51 6.52
N VAL A 171 -7.79 -7.52 7.00
CA VAL A 171 -6.33 -7.62 6.95
C VAL A 171 -5.95 -8.62 5.86
N TYR A 172 -5.07 -8.19 4.97
CA TYR A 172 -4.49 -9.02 3.92
C TYR A 172 -2.98 -9.05 4.10
N THR A 173 -2.38 -10.21 3.93
CA THR A 173 -0.94 -10.40 4.13
C THR A 173 -0.27 -10.98 2.89
N ILE A 174 1.01 -10.65 2.72
CA ILE A 174 1.95 -11.34 1.87
C ILE A 174 3.06 -11.86 2.76
N ARG A 175 3.31 -13.16 2.73
CA ARG A 175 4.46 -13.76 3.40
C ARG A 175 5.68 -13.60 2.51
N LEU A 176 6.70 -12.91 3.05
CA LEU A 176 7.91 -12.55 2.30
C LEU A 176 8.98 -13.63 2.34
N ASN A 177 8.84 -14.57 3.27
CA ASN A 177 9.70 -15.75 3.37
C ASN A 177 8.84 -17.00 3.67
N ASN A 178 9.45 -18.18 3.53
CA ASN A 178 8.77 -19.47 3.73
C ASN A 178 8.67 -19.88 5.20
N ARG A 179 8.99 -19.01 6.16
CA ARG A 179 8.88 -19.33 7.57
C ARG A 179 7.42 -19.29 7.99
N HIS A 180 6.96 -20.33 8.66
CA HIS A 180 5.68 -20.34 9.35
C HIS A 180 5.80 -19.46 10.60
N PHE A 181 5.31 -18.27 10.49
CA PHE A 181 5.26 -17.33 11.59
C PHE A 181 3.80 -17.16 12.04
N ALA A 182 3.56 -17.31 13.34
CA ALA A 182 2.28 -16.94 13.94
C ALA A 182 2.31 -15.43 14.17
N TRP A 183 1.61 -14.69 13.36
CA TRP A 183 1.44 -13.26 13.55
C TRP A 183 0.59 -12.99 14.80
N GLU A 184 1.20 -12.44 15.82
CA GLU A 184 0.53 -12.05 17.05
C GLU A 184 0.29 -10.54 17.06
N PRO A 185 -0.97 -10.09 16.90
CA PRO A 185 -1.29 -8.68 17.03
C PRO A 185 -1.04 -8.20 18.46
N LYS A 186 -0.34 -7.09 18.60
CA LYS A 186 0.00 -6.50 19.89
C LYS A 186 -1.06 -5.54 20.42
N SER A 187 -1.88 -4.99 19.55
CA SER A 187 -2.61 -3.79 19.88
C SER A 187 -4.12 -3.99 19.87
N ASP A 188 -4.82 -3.07 20.54
CA ASP A 188 -6.27 -2.93 20.47
C ASP A 188 -6.80 -2.64 19.06
N TYR A 189 -5.92 -2.30 18.11
CA TYR A 189 -6.28 -2.02 16.72
C TYR A 189 -6.42 -3.30 15.88
N ILE A 190 -5.68 -4.36 16.18
CA ILE A 190 -5.81 -5.63 15.47
C ILE A 190 -6.45 -6.63 16.41
N LYS A 191 -7.62 -7.12 16.06
CA LYS A 191 -8.41 -8.06 16.88
C LYS A 191 -8.50 -9.40 16.19
N ARG A 192 -8.35 -10.47 16.99
CA ARG A 192 -8.78 -11.81 16.58
C ARG A 192 -10.29 -11.94 16.77
N ILE A 193 -10.97 -12.52 15.80
CA ILE A 193 -12.41 -12.83 15.83
C ILE A 193 -12.63 -14.34 15.84
#